data_1fe28e830ea436ab385292b1162193c3
#
_entry.id   1fe28e830ea436ab385292b1162193c3
#
_cell.length_a   1.000
_cell.length_b   1.000
_cell.length_c   1.000
_cell.angle_alpha   90.00
_cell.angle_beta   90.00
_cell.angle_gamma   90.00
#
_symmetry.space_group_name_H-M   'P 1'
#
loop_
_entity.id
_entity.type
_entity.pdbx_description
1 polymer ?
#
loop_
_entity_poly.entity_id
_entity_poly.type
_entity_poly.pdbx_seq_one_letter_code
_entity_poly.pdbx_strand_id
1 'polypeptide(L)'
;MNVHDFFRSQNQLLSETDLEMKVAAATGISVRSVQRVKRQAKEGRLLSPPLVRTRQSPVLGSIDDFVEGCLRKEILSFYERGEIPTLDALLEMVKEPPVHFQGGRTSLHRIIKNIGFQYTRVTGGRQILIEKKDIVASRCNFLRVLDDNRNSSSPRSEVYIDETFVCQKEFVGIIGPKLKNKKEMQYIIVHAGGEKGFVSGGLHMFRPQITNRGHYKDAVTPQCFQIWFKDQLLPNIPNNSLIIMDDAHWHSNIVNKAPDT
;
A
#
# COMPACT_ATOMS: atom_id res chain seq x y z
N MET A 1 34.74 -10.31 15.70
CA MET A 1 35.72 -11.15 14.95
C MET A 1 34.95 -11.80 13.81
N ASN A 2 35.35 -11.60 12.56
CA ASN A 2 34.63 -12.19 11.43
C ASN A 2 35.20 -13.61 11.11
N VAL A 3 34.52 -14.40 10.29
CA VAL A 3 34.90 -15.78 9.95
C VAL A 3 36.29 -15.88 9.33
N HIS A 4 36.69 -14.88 8.54
CA HIS A 4 38.01 -14.80 7.93
C HIS A 4 39.10 -14.61 8.98
N ASP A 5 38.92 -13.71 9.93
CA ASP A 5 39.87 -13.44 11.00
C ASP A 5 39.97 -14.63 11.95
N PHE A 6 38.88 -15.34 12.19
CA PHE A 6 38.85 -16.56 12.98
C PHE A 6 39.77 -17.65 12.38
N PHE A 7 39.65 -17.95 11.08
CA PHE A 7 40.51 -18.95 10.45
C PHE A 7 41.97 -18.51 10.34
N ARG A 8 42.23 -17.21 10.21
CA ARG A 8 43.56 -16.65 10.18
C ARG A 8 44.27 -16.76 11.54
N SER A 9 43.54 -16.57 12.65
CA SER A 9 44.07 -16.72 13.99
C SER A 9 44.43 -18.18 14.35
N GLN A 10 43.71 -19.13 13.78
CA GLN A 10 43.97 -20.57 14.03
C GLN A 10 45.18 -21.14 13.27
N ASN A 11 45.53 -20.53 12.12
CA ASN A 11 46.66 -21.04 11.34
C ASN A 11 47.28 -19.90 10.51
N GLN A 12 48.35 -19.31 11.01
CA GLN A 12 49.06 -18.19 10.42
C GLN A 12 49.82 -18.51 9.12
N LEU A 13 49.98 -19.79 8.80
CA LEU A 13 50.72 -20.29 7.63
C LEU A 13 49.82 -20.58 6.40
N LEU A 14 48.52 -20.36 6.50
CA LEU A 14 47.62 -20.56 5.38
C LEU A 14 47.78 -19.46 4.30
N SER A 15 47.86 -19.93 3.05
CA SER A 15 47.79 -18.98 1.93
C SER A 15 46.46 -18.25 1.89
N GLU A 16 46.40 -17.04 1.32
CA GLU A 16 45.17 -16.27 1.18
C GLU A 16 44.09 -17.04 0.40
N THR A 17 44.49 -17.83 -0.61
CA THR A 17 43.60 -18.69 -1.39
C THR A 17 42.98 -19.82 -0.59
N ASP A 18 43.79 -20.48 0.26
CA ASP A 18 43.30 -21.56 1.12
C ASP A 18 42.37 -21.02 2.21
N LEU A 19 42.66 -19.83 2.73
CA LEU A 19 41.82 -19.13 3.67
C LEU A 19 40.44 -18.80 3.07
N GLU A 20 40.42 -18.27 1.84
CA GLU A 20 39.19 -17.98 1.10
C GLU A 20 38.37 -19.25 0.81
N MET A 21 39.03 -20.38 0.49
CA MET A 21 38.34 -21.65 0.32
C MET A 21 37.77 -22.19 1.62
N LYS A 22 38.48 -22.07 2.75
CA LYS A 22 37.92 -22.44 4.07
C LYS A 22 36.75 -21.60 4.49
N VAL A 23 36.82 -20.30 4.28
CA VAL A 23 35.68 -19.37 4.55
C VAL A 23 34.49 -19.74 3.66
N ALA A 24 34.71 -20.01 2.38
CA ALA A 24 33.67 -20.44 1.44
C ALA A 24 32.99 -21.75 1.91
N ALA A 25 33.79 -22.75 2.30
CA ALA A 25 33.28 -24.01 2.82
C ALA A 25 32.50 -23.86 4.13
N ALA A 26 32.97 -23.00 5.04
CA ALA A 26 32.33 -22.79 6.34
C ALA A 26 31.02 -21.96 6.24
N THR A 27 30.91 -21.08 5.23
CA THR A 27 29.77 -20.18 5.06
C THR A 27 28.77 -20.64 4.01
N GLY A 28 29.11 -21.66 3.22
CA GLY A 28 28.26 -22.15 2.11
C GLY A 28 28.19 -21.22 0.91
N ILE A 29 29.04 -20.18 0.84
CA ILE A 29 29.07 -19.23 -0.29
C ILE A 29 30.27 -19.51 -1.21
N SER A 30 30.17 -19.09 -2.48
CA SER A 30 31.26 -19.29 -3.44
C SER A 30 32.52 -18.53 -3.07
N VAL A 31 33.71 -19.04 -3.40
CA VAL A 31 35.00 -18.35 -3.22
C VAL A 31 34.99 -16.99 -3.88
N ARG A 32 34.36 -16.86 -5.07
CA ARG A 32 34.23 -15.58 -5.78
C ARG A 32 33.42 -14.55 -4.98
N SER A 33 32.42 -15.00 -4.22
CA SER A 33 31.65 -14.13 -3.34
C SER A 33 32.47 -13.69 -2.13
N VAL A 34 33.27 -14.58 -1.54
CA VAL A 34 34.21 -14.26 -0.46
C VAL A 34 35.21 -13.19 -0.93
N GLN A 35 35.81 -13.37 -2.10
CA GLN A 35 36.76 -12.41 -2.69
C GLN A 35 36.12 -11.03 -2.94
N ARG A 36 34.87 -11.01 -3.44
CA ARG A 36 34.11 -9.77 -3.65
C ARG A 36 33.90 -9.03 -2.35
N VAL A 37 33.39 -9.70 -1.32
CA VAL A 37 33.15 -9.11 0.00
C VAL A 37 34.44 -8.60 0.62
N LYS A 38 35.54 -9.36 0.54
CA LYS A 38 36.85 -8.94 1.02
C LYS A 38 37.35 -7.68 0.34
N ARG A 39 37.19 -7.59 -1.00
CA ARG A 39 37.53 -6.38 -1.74
C ARG A 39 36.69 -5.18 -1.30
N GLN A 40 35.38 -5.34 -1.18
CA GLN A 40 34.47 -4.30 -0.72
C GLN A 40 34.80 -3.84 0.72
N ALA A 41 35.20 -4.76 1.60
CA ALA A 41 35.62 -4.43 2.95
C ALA A 41 36.91 -3.59 2.96
N LYS A 42 37.90 -3.93 2.10
CA LYS A 42 39.13 -3.16 1.95
C LYS A 42 38.88 -1.73 1.41
N GLU A 43 37.87 -1.56 0.55
CA GLU A 43 37.45 -0.28 -0.02
C GLU A 43 36.56 0.54 0.93
N GLY A 44 36.28 0.06 2.14
CA GLY A 44 35.37 0.70 3.08
C GLY A 44 33.90 0.69 2.62
N ARG A 45 33.55 -0.13 1.63
CA ARG A 45 32.23 -0.20 0.99
C ARG A 45 31.54 -1.52 1.29
N LEU A 46 31.42 -1.89 2.56
CA LEU A 46 30.49 -2.96 2.93
C LEU A 46 29.05 -2.47 2.73
N LEU A 47 28.59 -2.60 1.51
CA LEU A 47 27.19 -2.34 1.19
C LEU A 47 26.37 -3.54 1.66
N SER A 48 25.35 -3.28 2.45
CA SER A 48 24.27 -4.25 2.65
C SER A 48 23.82 -4.77 1.29
N PRO A 49 23.48 -6.06 1.14
CA PRO A 49 22.97 -6.58 -0.11
C PRO A 49 21.84 -5.68 -0.56
N PRO A 50 21.79 -5.29 -1.85
CA PRO A 50 20.72 -4.43 -2.33
C PRO A 50 19.41 -5.10 -1.97
N LEU A 51 18.53 -4.35 -1.31
CA LEU A 51 17.15 -4.78 -1.07
C LEU A 51 16.64 -5.33 -2.39
N VAL A 52 16.18 -6.57 -2.40
CA VAL A 52 15.60 -7.19 -3.59
C VAL A 52 14.46 -6.28 -3.99
N ARG A 53 14.68 -5.46 -5.03
CA ARG A 53 13.62 -4.66 -5.60
C ARG A 53 12.66 -5.63 -6.26
N THR A 54 11.61 -5.98 -5.57
CA THR A 54 10.44 -6.57 -6.19
C THR A 54 9.98 -5.59 -7.26
N ARG A 55 10.16 -5.96 -8.55
CA ARG A 55 9.61 -5.18 -9.66
C ARG A 55 8.10 -5.16 -9.48
N GLN A 56 7.58 -4.05 -9.02
CA GLN A 56 6.13 -3.83 -9.06
C GLN A 56 5.74 -3.80 -10.55
N SER A 57 4.75 -4.62 -10.90
CA SER A 57 4.16 -4.57 -12.24
C SER A 57 3.59 -3.16 -12.45
N PRO A 58 3.89 -2.47 -13.56
CA PRO A 58 3.32 -1.15 -13.83
C PRO A 58 1.79 -1.14 -13.75
N VAL A 59 1.16 -2.25 -14.18
CA VAL A 59 -0.29 -2.42 -14.14
C VAL A 59 -0.83 -2.50 -12.72
N LEU A 60 -0.11 -3.15 -11.79
CA LEU A 60 -0.54 -3.23 -10.38
C LEU A 60 -0.31 -1.91 -9.63
N GLY A 61 0.64 -1.11 -10.06
CA GLY A 61 0.92 0.20 -9.47
C GLY A 61 0.04 1.33 -10.00
N SER A 62 -0.74 1.09 -11.05
CA SER A 62 -1.68 2.06 -11.63
C SER A 62 -3.14 1.83 -11.20
N ILE A 63 -3.39 0.85 -10.35
CA ILE A 63 -4.72 0.59 -9.78
C ILE A 63 -4.95 1.57 -8.64
N ASP A 64 -5.98 2.37 -8.78
CA ASP A 64 -6.48 3.28 -7.75
C ASP A 64 -7.76 2.72 -7.10
N ASP A 65 -8.22 3.39 -6.06
CA ASP A 65 -9.42 2.98 -5.32
C ASP A 65 -10.67 2.99 -6.18
N PHE A 66 -10.73 3.86 -7.19
CA PHE A 66 -11.84 3.90 -8.15
C PHE A 66 -11.92 2.59 -8.96
N VAL A 67 -10.81 2.11 -9.50
CA VAL A 67 -10.75 0.84 -10.24
C VAL A 67 -11.08 -0.33 -9.33
N GLU A 68 -10.59 -0.34 -8.09
CA GLU A 68 -10.95 -1.36 -7.11
C GLU A 68 -12.44 -1.35 -6.79
N GLY A 69 -13.04 -0.19 -6.61
CA GLY A 69 -14.47 0.00 -6.39
C GLY A 69 -15.31 -0.51 -7.56
N CYS A 70 -14.91 -0.18 -8.79
CA CYS A 70 -15.55 -0.69 -10.00
C CYS A 70 -15.49 -2.22 -10.09
N LEU A 71 -14.31 -2.81 -9.83
CA LEU A 71 -14.14 -4.26 -9.82
C LEU A 71 -15.02 -4.95 -8.78
N ARG A 72 -15.11 -4.41 -7.56
CA ARG A 72 -16.01 -4.94 -6.52
C ARG A 72 -17.46 -4.92 -6.98
N LYS A 73 -17.90 -3.79 -7.51
CA LYS A 73 -19.26 -3.61 -8.02
C LYS A 73 -19.57 -4.61 -9.13
N GLU A 74 -18.65 -4.79 -10.08
CA GLU A 74 -18.84 -5.74 -11.17
C GLU A 74 -18.90 -7.20 -10.66
N ILE A 75 -18.01 -7.60 -9.76
CA ILE A 75 -18.07 -8.95 -9.18
C ILE A 75 -19.41 -9.18 -8.48
N LEU A 76 -19.89 -8.21 -7.70
CA LEU A 76 -21.17 -8.32 -6.98
C LEU A 76 -22.35 -8.35 -7.97
N SER A 77 -22.32 -7.58 -9.05
CA SER A 77 -23.38 -7.56 -10.06
C SER A 77 -23.61 -8.92 -10.75
N PHE A 78 -22.57 -9.75 -10.89
CA PHE A 78 -22.74 -11.13 -11.37
C PHE A 78 -23.62 -11.94 -10.42
N TYR A 79 -23.39 -11.81 -9.11
CA TYR A 79 -24.20 -12.53 -8.10
C TYR A 79 -25.64 -12.02 -8.02
N GLU A 80 -25.84 -10.73 -8.22
CA GLU A 80 -27.20 -10.15 -8.29
C GLU A 80 -27.98 -10.71 -9.46
N ARG A 81 -27.32 -11.02 -10.57
CA ARG A 81 -27.92 -11.69 -11.74
C ARG A 81 -28.00 -13.21 -11.62
N GLY A 82 -27.51 -13.78 -10.50
CA GLY A 82 -27.44 -15.24 -10.29
C GLY A 82 -26.33 -15.91 -11.13
N GLU A 83 -25.36 -15.16 -11.63
CA GLU A 83 -24.24 -15.63 -12.44
C GLU A 83 -22.98 -15.81 -11.59
N ILE A 84 -22.12 -16.75 -11.99
CA ILE A 84 -20.80 -16.94 -11.35
C ILE A 84 -19.77 -16.18 -12.18
N PRO A 85 -19.09 -15.16 -11.60
CA PRO A 85 -18.07 -14.41 -12.31
C PRO A 85 -16.87 -15.30 -12.64
N THR A 86 -16.54 -15.40 -13.92
CA THR A 86 -15.29 -16.01 -14.37
C THR A 86 -14.23 -14.93 -14.56
N LEU A 87 -12.96 -15.32 -14.47
CA LEU A 87 -11.87 -14.37 -14.64
C LEU A 87 -11.84 -13.76 -16.06
N ASP A 88 -12.28 -14.53 -17.06
CA ASP A 88 -12.30 -14.10 -18.45
C ASP A 88 -13.46 -13.11 -18.69
N ALA A 89 -14.65 -13.38 -18.16
CA ALA A 89 -15.78 -12.47 -18.22
C ALA A 89 -15.48 -11.13 -17.50
N LEU A 90 -14.87 -11.21 -16.32
CA LEU A 90 -14.42 -10.00 -15.61
C LEU A 90 -13.36 -9.23 -16.41
N LEU A 91 -12.43 -9.92 -17.08
CA LEU A 91 -11.41 -9.26 -17.88
C LEU A 91 -12.01 -8.51 -19.08
N GLU A 92 -13.00 -9.07 -19.72
CA GLU A 92 -13.72 -8.40 -20.83
C GLU A 92 -14.41 -7.13 -20.32
N MET A 93 -15.15 -7.23 -19.22
CA MET A 93 -15.88 -6.09 -18.66
C MET A 93 -14.95 -4.95 -18.23
N VAL A 94 -13.84 -5.25 -17.55
CA VAL A 94 -12.93 -4.19 -17.06
C VAL A 94 -12.06 -3.55 -18.15
N LYS A 95 -12.00 -4.13 -19.34
CA LYS A 95 -11.40 -3.48 -20.51
C LYS A 95 -12.25 -2.36 -21.08
N GLU A 96 -13.56 -2.44 -20.88
CA GLU A 96 -14.52 -1.43 -21.29
C GLU A 96 -14.55 -0.23 -20.32
N PRO A 97 -15.14 0.91 -20.76
CA PRO A 97 -15.38 2.03 -19.84
C PRO A 97 -16.21 1.62 -18.61
N PRO A 98 -15.97 2.19 -17.44
CA PRO A 98 -15.07 3.32 -17.16
C PRO A 98 -13.63 2.92 -16.79
N VAL A 99 -13.32 1.63 -16.64
CA VAL A 99 -12.05 1.16 -16.07
C VAL A 99 -10.89 1.19 -17.06
N HIS A 100 -11.13 0.81 -18.33
CA HIS A 100 -10.10 0.71 -19.39
C HIS A 100 -8.83 -0.06 -18.97
N PHE A 101 -9.01 -1.20 -18.32
CA PHE A 101 -7.92 -1.98 -17.76
C PHE A 101 -6.95 -2.48 -18.85
N GLN A 102 -5.66 -2.12 -18.71
CA GLN A 102 -4.61 -2.47 -19.66
C GLN A 102 -3.88 -3.78 -19.33
N GLY A 103 -4.27 -4.43 -18.24
CA GLY A 103 -3.62 -5.64 -17.76
C GLY A 103 -4.18 -6.91 -18.41
N GLY A 104 -3.42 -8.00 -18.27
CA GLY A 104 -3.86 -9.33 -18.67
C GLY A 104 -4.51 -10.09 -17.49
N ARG A 105 -4.98 -11.32 -17.79
CA ARG A 105 -5.66 -12.23 -16.87
C ARG A 105 -4.93 -12.44 -15.55
N THR A 106 -3.61 -12.62 -15.60
CA THR A 106 -2.78 -12.81 -14.38
C THR A 106 -2.75 -11.56 -13.48
N SER A 107 -2.68 -10.38 -14.10
CA SER A 107 -2.71 -9.11 -13.34
C SER A 107 -4.07 -8.90 -12.70
N LEU A 108 -5.16 -9.13 -13.43
CA LEU A 108 -6.52 -9.07 -12.89
C LEU A 108 -6.73 -10.04 -11.74
N HIS A 109 -6.26 -11.29 -11.85
CA HIS A 109 -6.35 -12.26 -10.77
C HIS A 109 -5.65 -11.79 -9.49
N ARG A 110 -4.45 -11.17 -9.63
CA ARG A 110 -3.72 -10.60 -8.48
C ARG A 110 -4.49 -9.45 -7.84
N ILE A 111 -5.08 -8.57 -8.65
CA ILE A 111 -5.88 -7.45 -8.15
C ILE A 111 -7.11 -7.97 -7.39
N ILE A 112 -7.86 -8.89 -7.97
CA ILE A 112 -9.03 -9.52 -7.34
C ILE A 112 -8.66 -10.14 -5.98
N LYS A 113 -7.50 -10.80 -5.90
CA LYS A 113 -6.99 -11.33 -4.64
C LYS A 113 -6.64 -10.24 -3.63
N ASN A 114 -6.04 -9.13 -4.08
CA ASN A 114 -5.66 -8.01 -3.23
C ASN A 114 -6.88 -7.28 -2.67
N ILE A 115 -7.91 -7.06 -3.50
CA ILE A 115 -9.15 -6.45 -3.05
C ILE A 115 -10.03 -7.36 -2.17
N GLY A 116 -9.55 -8.54 -1.81
CA GLY A 116 -10.18 -9.38 -0.79
C GLY A 116 -11.09 -10.48 -1.33
N PHE A 117 -11.02 -10.82 -2.62
CA PHE A 117 -11.74 -11.98 -3.18
C PHE A 117 -10.81 -13.19 -3.34
N GLN A 118 -11.40 -14.37 -3.38
CA GLN A 118 -10.69 -15.63 -3.62
C GLN A 118 -11.58 -16.64 -4.34
N TYR A 119 -10.95 -17.48 -5.19
CA TYR A 119 -11.63 -18.63 -5.75
C TYR A 119 -11.68 -19.77 -4.73
N THR A 120 -12.86 -20.23 -4.45
CA THR A 120 -13.10 -21.36 -3.53
C THR A 120 -13.80 -22.48 -4.27
N ARG A 121 -13.33 -23.72 -4.04
CA ARG A 121 -13.99 -24.90 -4.59
C ARG A 121 -15.21 -25.26 -3.73
N VAL A 122 -16.36 -25.34 -4.35
CA VAL A 122 -17.60 -25.76 -3.71
C VAL A 122 -17.91 -27.22 -3.99
N THR A 123 -18.88 -27.79 -3.29
CA THR A 123 -19.40 -29.13 -3.51
C THR A 123 -19.79 -29.29 -4.98
N GLY A 124 -19.30 -30.33 -5.63
CA GLY A 124 -19.44 -30.51 -7.07
C GLY A 124 -18.25 -30.06 -7.91
N GLY A 125 -17.14 -29.60 -7.28
CA GLY A 125 -15.85 -29.33 -7.93
C GLY A 125 -15.76 -27.99 -8.66
N ARG A 126 -16.84 -27.21 -8.70
CA ARG A 126 -16.86 -25.86 -9.31
C ARG A 126 -16.08 -24.87 -8.44
N GLN A 127 -15.36 -23.96 -9.08
CA GLN A 127 -14.73 -22.84 -8.41
C GLN A 127 -15.64 -21.61 -8.51
N ILE A 128 -15.92 -20.99 -7.39
CA ILE A 128 -16.65 -19.71 -7.32
C ILE A 128 -15.74 -18.64 -6.71
N LEU A 129 -15.95 -17.41 -7.11
CA LEU A 129 -15.23 -16.26 -6.62
C LEU A 129 -16.01 -15.69 -5.41
N ILE A 130 -15.47 -15.78 -4.24
CA ILE A 130 -16.10 -15.28 -3.00
C ILE A 130 -15.20 -14.29 -2.28
N GLU A 131 -15.78 -13.40 -1.50
CA GLU A 131 -15.00 -12.58 -0.59
C GLU A 131 -14.35 -13.44 0.50
N LYS A 132 -13.17 -13.04 0.94
CA LYS A 132 -12.51 -13.66 2.07
C LYS A 132 -13.33 -13.44 3.34
N LYS A 133 -13.36 -14.45 4.20
CA LYS A 133 -14.18 -14.45 5.42
C LYS A 133 -13.80 -13.34 6.41
N ASP A 134 -12.52 -13.00 6.47
CA ASP A 134 -11.98 -11.90 7.27
C ASP A 134 -12.52 -10.54 6.81
N ILE A 135 -12.57 -10.30 5.49
CA ILE A 135 -13.15 -9.07 4.91
C ILE A 135 -14.63 -8.96 5.22
N VAL A 136 -15.37 -10.06 5.04
CA VAL A 136 -16.81 -10.08 5.38
C VAL A 136 -17.04 -9.81 6.88
N ALA A 137 -16.25 -10.46 7.74
CA ALA A 137 -16.35 -10.28 9.19
C ALA A 137 -16.03 -8.83 9.60
N SER A 138 -14.96 -8.25 9.04
CA SER A 138 -14.58 -6.85 9.30
C SER A 138 -15.68 -5.88 8.86
N ARG A 139 -16.27 -6.08 7.67
CA ARG A 139 -17.39 -5.27 7.19
C ARG A 139 -18.62 -5.41 8.09
N CYS A 140 -18.98 -6.62 8.46
CA CYS A 140 -20.11 -6.84 9.38
C CYS A 140 -19.90 -6.16 10.73
N ASN A 141 -18.67 -6.22 11.25
CA ASN A 141 -18.33 -5.54 12.50
C ASN A 141 -18.41 -4.01 12.36
N PHE A 142 -17.86 -3.45 11.28
CA PHE A 142 -17.94 -2.02 10.98
C PHE A 142 -19.40 -1.55 10.89
N LEU A 143 -20.24 -2.24 10.10
CA LEU A 143 -21.63 -1.90 9.95
C LEU A 143 -22.42 -2.01 11.27
N ARG A 144 -22.11 -3.02 12.09
CA ARG A 144 -22.73 -3.15 13.42
C ARG A 144 -22.38 -1.97 14.32
N VAL A 145 -21.12 -1.54 14.37
CA VAL A 145 -20.70 -0.38 15.17
C VAL A 145 -21.45 0.89 14.74
N LEU A 146 -21.64 1.09 13.43
CA LEU A 146 -22.40 2.23 12.90
C LEU A 146 -23.88 2.12 13.26
N ASP A 147 -24.48 0.95 13.08
CA ASP A 147 -25.88 0.70 13.38
C ASP A 147 -26.18 0.86 14.88
N ASP A 148 -25.34 0.28 15.74
CA ASP A 148 -25.43 0.45 17.19
C ASP A 148 -25.32 1.92 17.62
N ASN A 149 -24.43 2.68 16.98
CA ASN A 149 -24.31 4.12 17.23
C ASN A 149 -25.59 4.86 16.84
N ARG A 150 -26.11 4.62 15.65
CA ARG A 150 -27.31 5.32 15.11
C ARG A 150 -28.57 4.97 15.86
N ASN A 151 -28.69 3.76 16.36
CA ASN A 151 -29.84 3.30 17.14
C ASN A 151 -29.69 3.54 18.67
N SER A 152 -28.58 4.12 19.10
CA SER A 152 -28.36 4.46 20.51
C SER A 152 -29.30 5.58 20.97
N SER A 153 -29.64 5.59 22.25
CA SER A 153 -30.38 6.70 22.87
C SER A 153 -29.63 8.02 22.89
N SER A 154 -28.29 7.99 22.71
CA SER A 154 -27.41 9.17 22.61
C SER A 154 -26.38 8.89 21.52
N PRO A 155 -26.74 9.05 20.23
CA PRO A 155 -25.83 8.79 19.13
C PRO A 155 -24.61 9.72 19.19
N ARG A 156 -23.45 9.16 18.98
CA ARG A 156 -22.21 9.94 18.81
C ARG A 156 -22.19 10.58 17.42
N SER A 157 -21.64 11.76 17.31
CA SER A 157 -21.41 12.40 16.02
C SER A 157 -20.49 11.57 15.17
N GLU A 158 -20.89 11.24 13.94
CA GLU A 158 -20.06 10.54 12.98
C GLU A 158 -19.22 11.57 12.22
N VAL A 159 -17.91 11.37 12.23
CA VAL A 159 -16.92 12.22 11.55
C VAL A 159 -16.15 11.35 10.57
N TYR A 160 -16.27 11.65 9.30
CA TYR A 160 -15.61 10.95 8.20
C TYR A 160 -14.36 11.72 7.78
N ILE A 161 -13.25 11.03 7.63
CA ILE A 161 -11.98 11.59 7.16
C ILE A 161 -11.66 10.94 5.83
N ASP A 162 -11.22 11.75 4.87
CA ASP A 162 -10.78 11.29 3.56
C ASP A 162 -9.68 12.19 2.98
N GLU A 163 -8.86 11.63 2.11
CA GLU A 163 -7.81 12.32 1.39
C GLU A 163 -8.09 12.33 -0.11
N THR A 164 -7.84 13.47 -0.71
CA THR A 164 -7.94 13.62 -2.16
C THR A 164 -6.68 14.24 -2.75
N PHE A 165 -6.37 13.86 -3.99
CA PHE A 165 -5.24 14.40 -4.74
C PHE A 165 -5.77 15.38 -5.78
N VAL A 166 -5.25 16.60 -5.77
CA VAL A 166 -5.63 17.62 -6.73
C VAL A 166 -4.42 18.02 -7.57
N CYS A 167 -4.55 17.88 -8.88
CA CYS A 167 -3.52 18.31 -9.83
C CYS A 167 -3.75 19.74 -10.26
N GLN A 168 -2.70 20.55 -10.34
CA GLN A 168 -2.81 21.96 -10.75
C GLN A 168 -3.44 22.15 -12.13
N LYS A 169 -3.41 21.13 -13.01
CA LYS A 169 -4.07 21.18 -14.33
C LYS A 169 -5.59 21.29 -14.25
N GLU A 170 -6.21 20.75 -13.21
CA GLU A 170 -7.66 20.80 -13.05
C GLU A 170 -8.16 22.20 -12.72
N PHE A 171 -7.29 23.05 -12.17
CA PHE A 171 -7.59 24.46 -11.87
C PHE A 171 -7.35 25.41 -13.04
N VAL A 172 -6.58 25.03 -14.05
CA VAL A 172 -6.29 25.83 -15.23
C VAL A 172 -7.11 25.28 -16.39
N GLY A 173 -8.41 25.34 -16.26
CA GLY A 173 -9.29 25.31 -17.42
C GLY A 173 -8.98 26.55 -18.26
N ILE A 174 -8.66 26.32 -19.55
CA ILE A 174 -8.61 27.29 -20.64
C ILE A 174 -7.20 27.78 -21.02
N ILE A 175 -6.80 27.30 -22.20
CA ILE A 175 -5.95 27.91 -23.21
C ILE A 175 -4.52 28.32 -22.77
N GLY A 176 -3.62 27.41 -22.99
CA GLY A 176 -2.17 27.70 -23.08
C GLY A 176 -1.43 26.58 -23.77
N PRO A 177 -0.38 26.86 -24.56
CA PRO A 177 0.39 25.81 -25.24
C PRO A 177 0.97 24.83 -24.20
N LYS A 178 0.88 23.52 -24.49
CA LYS A 178 1.46 22.44 -23.67
C LYS A 178 2.96 22.71 -23.49
N LEU A 179 3.33 23.29 -22.37
CA LEU A 179 4.72 23.38 -21.94
C LEU A 179 5.20 21.96 -21.59
N LYS A 180 5.97 21.38 -22.51
CA LYS A 180 6.71 20.13 -22.28
C LYS A 180 7.62 20.35 -21.07
N ASN A 181 7.50 19.46 -20.05
CA ASN A 181 8.44 19.33 -18.93
C ASN A 181 8.26 20.20 -17.67
N LYS A 182 7.12 20.75 -17.33
CA LYS A 182 6.89 21.14 -15.94
C LYS A 182 6.29 19.96 -15.18
N LYS A 183 7.00 19.44 -14.17
CA LYS A 183 6.46 18.50 -13.17
C LYS A 183 5.21 19.11 -12.61
N GLU A 184 4.07 18.44 -12.79
CA GLU A 184 2.77 18.90 -12.34
C GLU A 184 2.80 18.99 -10.82
N MET A 185 2.37 20.14 -10.27
CA MET A 185 2.21 20.28 -8.84
C MET A 185 0.93 19.56 -8.43
N GLN A 186 1.08 18.59 -7.56
CA GLN A 186 -0.05 17.91 -6.91
C GLN A 186 -0.19 18.46 -5.50
N TYR A 187 -1.41 18.59 -5.05
CA TYR A 187 -1.72 18.86 -3.65
C TYR A 187 -2.47 17.67 -3.09
N ILE A 188 -2.21 17.35 -1.84
CA ILE A 188 -2.97 16.36 -1.09
C ILE A 188 -3.81 17.16 -0.11
N ILE A 189 -5.10 16.98 -0.18
CA ILE A 189 -6.07 17.60 0.71
C ILE A 189 -6.57 16.52 1.64
N VAL A 190 -6.43 16.74 2.95
CA VAL A 190 -7.05 15.92 4.00
C VAL A 190 -8.14 16.77 4.62
N HIS A 191 -9.35 16.23 4.71
CA HIS A 191 -10.46 16.91 5.35
C HIS A 191 -11.35 15.96 6.12
N ALA A 192 -12.09 16.52 7.04
CA ALA A 192 -13.09 15.79 7.79
C ALA A 192 -14.46 16.42 7.59
N GLY A 193 -15.49 15.58 7.58
CA GLY A 193 -16.87 16.02 7.45
C GLY A 193 -17.83 15.12 8.20
N GLY A 194 -19.04 15.57 8.40
CA GLY A 194 -20.11 14.82 9.05
C GLY A 194 -21.47 15.32 8.61
N GLU A 195 -22.51 15.00 9.35
CA GLU A 195 -23.89 15.38 9.03
C GLU A 195 -24.07 16.89 8.79
N LYS A 196 -23.32 17.73 9.49
CA LYS A 196 -23.36 19.18 9.38
C LYS A 196 -22.45 19.75 8.28
N GLY A 197 -21.87 18.91 7.44
CA GLY A 197 -20.93 19.30 6.42
C GLY A 197 -19.47 19.18 6.88
N PHE A 198 -18.59 19.96 6.24
CA PHE A 198 -17.16 19.92 6.56
C PHE A 198 -16.86 20.54 7.94
N VAL A 199 -15.91 19.91 8.65
CA VAL A 199 -15.44 20.39 9.96
C VAL A 199 -14.67 21.71 9.76
N SER A 200 -15.14 22.79 10.36
CA SER A 200 -14.44 24.08 10.34
C SER A 200 -13.06 23.94 10.98
N GLY A 201 -12.01 24.44 10.32
CA GLY A 201 -10.62 24.28 10.80
C GLY A 201 -10.01 22.89 10.55
N GLY A 202 -10.78 21.92 10.04
CA GLY A 202 -10.30 20.57 9.78
C GLY A 202 -9.64 20.37 8.41
N LEU A 203 -9.57 21.39 7.57
CA LEU A 203 -8.90 21.33 6.28
C LEU A 203 -7.38 21.35 6.45
N HIS A 204 -6.70 20.40 5.83
CA HIS A 204 -5.24 20.44 5.72
C HIS A 204 -4.80 20.19 4.27
N MET A 205 -3.90 21.03 3.77
CA MET A 205 -3.32 20.88 2.44
C MET A 205 -1.83 20.63 2.53
N PHE A 206 -1.41 19.51 1.98
CA PHE A 206 0.00 19.18 1.84
C PHE A 206 0.48 19.47 0.43
N ARG A 207 1.64 20.10 0.34
CA ARG A 207 2.37 20.20 -0.91
C ARG A 207 3.50 19.16 -0.90
N PRO A 208 3.42 18.11 -1.71
CA PRO A 208 4.48 17.12 -1.76
C PRO A 208 5.79 17.79 -2.17
N GLN A 209 6.85 17.60 -1.39
CA GLN A 209 8.19 17.96 -1.83
C GLN A 209 8.63 16.92 -2.86
N ILE A 210 9.03 17.41 -4.04
CA ILE A 210 9.51 16.55 -5.12
C ILE A 210 10.91 16.08 -4.72
N THR A 211 11.02 14.83 -4.25
CA THR A 211 12.32 14.20 -4.08
C THR A 211 12.95 13.92 -5.45
N ASN A 212 14.27 13.94 -5.54
CA ASN A 212 15.04 13.73 -6.78
C ASN A 212 14.77 12.38 -7.50
N ARG A 213 13.91 11.52 -6.97
CA ARG A 213 13.53 10.21 -7.50
C ARG A 213 12.13 10.13 -8.09
N GLY A 214 11.38 11.23 -8.15
CA GLY A 214 10.08 11.28 -8.83
C GLY A 214 8.92 10.54 -8.17
N HIS A 215 9.05 10.08 -6.93
CA HIS A 215 7.99 9.40 -6.19
C HIS A 215 7.25 10.37 -5.26
N TYR A 216 5.94 10.50 -5.45
CA TYR A 216 5.03 11.32 -4.63
C TYR A 216 4.68 10.71 -3.26
N LYS A 217 5.30 9.59 -2.89
CA LYS A 217 4.92 8.79 -1.70
C LYS A 217 5.28 9.38 -0.34
N ASP A 218 6.04 10.47 -0.29
CA ASP A 218 6.57 10.99 0.97
C ASP A 218 5.85 12.26 1.47
N ALA A 219 4.68 12.58 0.93
CA ALA A 219 4.02 13.84 1.23
C ALA A 219 3.15 13.80 2.49
N VAL A 220 2.43 12.71 2.72
CA VAL A 220 1.70 12.47 3.97
C VAL A 220 2.46 11.43 4.76
N THR A 221 3.20 11.87 5.75
CA THR A 221 3.83 10.96 6.70
C THR A 221 2.88 10.68 7.87
N PRO A 222 2.98 9.52 8.54
CA PRO A 222 2.20 9.26 9.73
C PRO A 222 2.30 10.37 10.79
N GLN A 223 3.46 11.00 10.90
CA GLN A 223 3.69 12.12 11.83
C GLN A 223 2.90 13.38 11.44
N CYS A 224 2.89 13.74 10.15
CA CYS A 224 2.11 14.89 9.67
C CYS A 224 0.61 14.66 9.88
N PHE A 225 0.13 13.45 9.59
CA PHE A 225 -1.27 13.09 9.84
C PHE A 225 -1.61 13.16 11.34
N GLN A 226 -0.76 12.64 12.22
CA GLN A 226 -0.97 12.70 13.68
C GLN A 226 -1.02 14.13 14.22
N ILE A 227 -0.14 15.02 13.74
CA ILE A 227 -0.12 16.42 14.15
C ILE A 227 -1.45 17.08 13.72
N TRP A 228 -1.84 16.93 12.46
CA TRP A 228 -3.10 17.46 11.97
C TRP A 228 -4.30 16.90 12.74
N PHE A 229 -4.34 15.59 12.93
CA PHE A 229 -5.42 14.92 13.65
C PHE A 229 -5.58 15.45 15.07
N LYS A 230 -4.45 15.54 15.80
CA LYS A 230 -4.44 15.96 17.21
C LYS A 230 -4.67 17.46 17.38
N ASP A 231 -4.00 18.27 16.57
CA ASP A 231 -3.92 19.72 16.82
C ASP A 231 -4.96 20.51 16.02
N GLN A 232 -5.49 19.95 14.91
CA GLN A 232 -6.48 20.63 14.08
C GLN A 232 -7.83 19.91 14.08
N LEU A 233 -7.91 18.60 13.96
CA LEU A 233 -9.19 17.93 13.87
C LEU A 233 -9.86 17.75 15.24
N LEU A 234 -9.19 17.11 16.19
CA LEU A 234 -9.78 16.78 17.49
C LEU A 234 -10.35 17.99 18.24
N PRO A 235 -9.72 19.19 18.24
CA PRO A 235 -10.29 20.35 18.92
C PRO A 235 -11.56 20.90 18.26
N ASN A 236 -11.80 20.57 16.99
CA ASN A 236 -12.88 21.11 16.17
C ASN A 236 -14.06 20.14 15.97
N ILE A 237 -14.03 18.98 16.59
CA ILE A 237 -15.12 18.00 16.56
C ILE A 237 -15.73 17.81 17.95
N PRO A 238 -16.99 17.38 18.05
CA PRO A 238 -17.62 17.08 19.33
C PRO A 238 -16.85 16.03 20.12
N ASN A 239 -16.81 16.16 21.42
CA ASN A 239 -16.27 15.13 22.29
C ASN A 239 -16.99 13.79 22.09
N ASN A 240 -16.24 12.69 22.18
CA ASN A 240 -16.77 11.34 22.00
C ASN A 240 -17.35 11.08 20.58
N SER A 241 -16.89 11.78 19.54
CA SER A 241 -17.26 11.50 18.15
C SER A 241 -16.80 10.10 17.73
N LEU A 242 -17.57 9.47 16.84
CA LEU A 242 -17.16 8.27 16.12
C LEU A 242 -16.41 8.69 14.86
N ILE A 243 -15.10 8.41 14.80
CA ILE A 243 -14.24 8.79 13.67
C ILE A 243 -14.17 7.61 12.71
N ILE A 244 -14.46 7.86 11.45
CA ILE A 244 -14.46 6.89 10.36
C ILE A 244 -13.41 7.34 9.34
N MET A 245 -12.46 6.46 9.02
CA MET A 245 -11.41 6.66 8.03
C MET A 245 -11.08 5.35 7.36
N ASP A 246 -10.41 5.39 6.20
CA ASP A 246 -9.92 4.21 5.52
C ASP A 246 -8.67 3.62 6.23
N ASP A 247 -8.18 2.48 5.74
CA ASP A 247 -6.98 1.80 6.28
C ASP A 247 -5.71 2.21 5.50
N ALA A 248 -5.54 3.50 5.23
CA ALA A 248 -4.33 3.99 4.61
C ALA A 248 -3.11 3.82 5.54
N HIS A 249 -1.95 3.47 4.97
CA HIS A 249 -0.74 3.13 5.74
C HIS A 249 -0.22 4.26 6.64
N TRP A 250 -0.56 5.52 6.36
CA TRP A 250 -0.20 6.70 7.18
C TRP A 250 -1.16 6.93 8.34
N HIS A 251 -2.31 6.23 8.39
CA HIS A 251 -3.23 6.28 9.53
C HIS A 251 -2.76 5.40 10.69
N SER A 252 -1.95 4.37 10.40
CA SER A 252 -1.46 3.43 11.41
C SER A 252 0.01 3.69 11.75
N ASN A 253 0.27 4.15 12.97
CA ASN A 253 1.63 4.18 13.52
C ASN A 253 1.75 3.03 14.53
N ILE A 254 2.16 1.86 14.06
CA ILE A 254 2.39 0.71 14.95
C ILE A 254 3.70 0.94 15.69
N VAL A 255 3.61 1.46 16.91
CA VAL A 255 4.76 1.72 17.78
C VAL A 255 5.40 0.42 18.26
N ASN A 256 4.62 -0.66 18.40
CA ASN A 256 5.11 -1.99 18.78
C ASN A 256 4.53 -3.02 17.80
N LYS A 257 5.34 -3.51 16.86
CA LYS A 257 5.01 -4.73 16.13
C LYS A 257 5.02 -5.88 17.11
N ALA A 258 3.91 -6.64 17.15
CA ALA A 258 3.93 -7.95 17.76
C ALA A 258 5.01 -8.80 17.05
N PRO A 259 5.80 -9.62 17.77
CA PRO A 259 6.75 -10.51 17.14
C PRO A 259 6.00 -11.44 16.17
N ASP A 260 6.54 -11.56 14.95
CA ASP A 260 6.04 -12.49 13.94
C ASP A 260 6.10 -13.90 14.53
N THR A 261 4.94 -14.56 14.70
CA THR A 261 4.83 -15.96 15.15
C THR A 261 5.01 -16.91 13.97
#